data_212bb01e6fa2127878cfa4d19290c773
#
_entry.id   212bb01e6fa2127878cfa4d19290c773
#
_cell.length_a   1.000
_cell.length_b   1.000
_cell.length_c   1.000
_cell.angle_alpha   90.00
_cell.angle_beta   90.00
_cell.angle_gamma   90.00
#
_symmetry.space_group_name_H-M   'P 1'
#
loop_
_entity.id
_entity.type
_entity.pdbx_description
1 polymer ?
#
loop_
_entity_poly.entity_id
_entity_poly.type
_entity_poly.pdbx_seq_one_letter_code
_entity_poly.pdbx_strand_id
1 'polypeptide(L)'
;MSNTRERISRGGISLLWALAGIVLIAIMWELTKILGTLIELPFNTSDQAMPNIWSMFSAFTLPEVRGSDTSVFQAVLAAASYSLLLAMGGFFIGVVVGLILAIVMQRFLFFERGLLPFVIASQTVPLIALAPLIVGIGNQISFGPIQWSTTYSVMFIAAYLAFFPLSIGALRGLQAPDPTSLELMRSYAATNNSILWKLRFPASIPYLVPALKVSAAAAVVGTVVAEISTGVRGGIGRLMIEYARETTSQPAKVYVAVFGAIALGLVVAAIIAAIDVLLTRNLPKKGLA
;
A
#
# COMPACT_ATOMS: atom_id res chain seq x y z
N MET A 1 -1.85 -37.05 -5.41
CA MET A 1 -1.38 -36.41 -6.65
C MET A 1 -2.45 -35.59 -7.39
N SER A 2 -3.75 -35.77 -7.16
CA SER A 2 -4.85 -35.01 -7.80
C SER A 2 -4.94 -33.54 -7.34
N ASN A 3 -4.77 -33.27 -6.05
CA ASN A 3 -4.90 -31.90 -5.48
C ASN A 3 -3.84 -30.89 -5.97
N THR A 4 -2.68 -31.34 -6.41
CA THR A 4 -1.62 -30.45 -6.89
C THR A 4 -1.89 -29.98 -8.32
N ARG A 5 -2.44 -30.86 -9.17
CA ARG A 5 -2.83 -30.50 -10.55
C ARG A 5 -4.01 -29.53 -10.58
N GLU A 6 -5.01 -29.70 -9.72
CA GLU A 6 -6.14 -28.76 -9.61
C GLU A 6 -5.72 -27.37 -9.10
N ARG A 7 -4.78 -27.29 -8.15
CA ARG A 7 -4.25 -26.01 -7.68
C ARG A 7 -3.46 -25.27 -8.75
N ILE A 8 -2.64 -25.99 -9.53
CA ILE A 8 -1.87 -25.41 -10.64
C ILE A 8 -2.83 -24.96 -11.75
N SER A 9 -3.90 -25.72 -12.06
CA SER A 9 -4.88 -25.32 -13.06
C SER A 9 -5.69 -24.09 -12.63
N ARG A 10 -6.11 -23.98 -11.36
CA ARG A 10 -6.82 -22.80 -10.84
C ARG A 10 -5.93 -21.56 -10.82
N GLY A 11 -4.65 -21.69 -10.47
CA GLY A 11 -3.69 -20.58 -10.55
C GLY A 11 -3.45 -20.12 -11.99
N GLY A 12 -3.33 -21.04 -12.92
CA GLY A 12 -3.20 -20.75 -14.35
C GLY A 12 -4.42 -20.04 -14.92
N ILE A 13 -5.62 -20.50 -14.58
CA ILE A 13 -6.89 -19.89 -15.01
C ILE A 13 -7.02 -18.48 -14.42
N SER A 14 -6.67 -18.27 -13.16
CA SER A 14 -6.69 -16.93 -12.54
C SER A 14 -5.72 -15.98 -13.24
N LEU A 15 -4.53 -16.42 -13.61
CA LEU A 15 -3.56 -15.62 -14.36
C LEU A 15 -4.10 -15.26 -15.76
N LEU A 16 -4.73 -16.21 -16.45
CA LEU A 16 -5.34 -15.96 -17.76
C LEU A 16 -6.46 -14.91 -17.68
N TRP A 17 -7.32 -14.98 -16.65
CA TRP A 17 -8.35 -13.95 -16.45
C TRP A 17 -7.76 -12.58 -16.12
N ALA A 18 -6.67 -12.52 -15.34
CA ALA A 18 -5.98 -11.26 -15.06
C ALA A 18 -5.35 -10.67 -16.34
N LEU A 19 -4.70 -11.49 -17.16
CA LEU A 19 -4.14 -11.06 -18.45
C LEU A 19 -5.25 -10.62 -19.42
N ALA A 20 -6.35 -11.35 -19.49
CA ALA A 20 -7.51 -11.00 -20.32
C ALA A 20 -8.10 -9.62 -19.88
N GLY A 21 -8.17 -9.36 -18.57
CA GLY A 21 -8.58 -8.06 -18.04
C GLY A 21 -7.65 -6.92 -18.44
N ILE A 22 -6.33 -7.12 -18.36
CA ILE A 22 -5.34 -6.12 -18.79
C ILE A 22 -5.46 -5.86 -20.30
N VAL A 23 -5.57 -6.91 -21.11
CA VAL A 23 -5.74 -6.77 -22.56
C VAL A 23 -7.04 -6.05 -22.89
N LEU A 24 -8.13 -6.35 -22.19
CA LEU A 24 -9.41 -5.67 -22.38
C LEU A 24 -9.30 -4.17 -22.08
N ILE A 25 -8.64 -3.79 -20.98
CA ILE A 25 -8.40 -2.38 -20.63
C ILE A 25 -7.56 -1.70 -21.72
N ALA A 26 -6.52 -2.38 -22.21
CA ALA A 26 -5.68 -1.87 -23.29
C ALA A 26 -6.46 -1.64 -24.59
N ILE A 27 -7.30 -2.60 -24.95
CA ILE A 27 -8.19 -2.47 -26.13
C ILE A 27 -9.18 -1.31 -25.93
N MET A 28 -9.80 -1.21 -24.76
CA MET A 28 -10.72 -0.11 -24.47
C MET A 28 -10.04 1.26 -24.56
N TRP A 29 -8.78 1.35 -24.07
CA TRP A 29 -7.98 2.57 -24.17
C TRP A 29 -7.77 3.00 -25.63
N GLU A 30 -7.27 2.10 -26.48
CA GLU A 30 -7.03 2.40 -27.91
C GLU A 30 -8.34 2.66 -28.67
N LEU A 31 -9.41 1.90 -28.39
CA LEU A 31 -10.73 2.13 -28.99
C LEU A 31 -11.28 3.52 -28.64
N THR A 32 -11.18 3.92 -27.36
CA THR A 32 -11.61 5.26 -26.91
C THR A 32 -10.85 6.34 -27.65
N LYS A 33 -9.55 6.15 -27.83
CA LYS A 33 -8.71 7.09 -28.58
C LYS A 33 -9.12 7.18 -30.04
N ILE A 34 -9.34 6.04 -30.72
CA ILE A 34 -9.80 6.00 -32.13
C ILE A 34 -11.18 6.66 -32.25
N LEU A 35 -12.09 6.36 -31.32
CA LEU A 35 -13.42 7.00 -31.32
C LEU A 35 -13.31 8.52 -31.17
N GLY A 36 -12.39 9.00 -30.33
CA GLY A 36 -12.16 10.44 -30.15
C GLY A 36 -11.60 11.16 -31.38
N THR A 37 -11.03 10.41 -32.36
CA THR A 37 -10.64 10.98 -33.66
C THR A 37 -11.80 11.02 -34.67
N LEU A 38 -12.82 10.19 -34.45
CA LEU A 38 -13.98 10.06 -35.36
C LEU A 38 -15.18 10.87 -34.87
N ILE A 39 -15.33 11.06 -33.58
CA ILE A 39 -16.46 11.72 -32.92
C ILE A 39 -15.90 12.69 -31.90
N GLU A 40 -16.44 13.92 -31.83
CA GLU A 40 -16.09 14.87 -30.79
C GLU A 40 -16.56 14.35 -29.43
N LEU A 41 -15.63 13.75 -28.65
CA LEU A 41 -15.89 13.31 -27.28
C LEU A 41 -15.80 14.51 -26.32
N PRO A 42 -16.53 14.48 -25.19
CA PRO A 42 -16.53 15.57 -24.20
C PRO A 42 -15.20 15.71 -23.42
N PHE A 43 -14.20 14.92 -23.76
CA PHE A 43 -12.87 14.92 -23.14
C PHE A 43 -11.77 14.80 -24.22
N ASN A 44 -10.58 15.28 -23.87
CA ASN A 44 -9.45 15.31 -24.80
C ASN A 44 -8.83 13.92 -24.98
N THR A 45 -8.82 13.41 -26.21
CA THR A 45 -8.23 12.13 -26.62
C THR A 45 -6.93 12.29 -27.41
N SER A 46 -6.38 13.53 -27.46
CA SER A 46 -5.12 13.79 -28.14
C SER A 46 -3.96 12.99 -27.51
N ASP A 47 -2.84 12.86 -28.25
CA ASP A 47 -1.64 12.20 -27.77
C ASP A 47 -1.08 12.77 -26.45
N GLN A 48 -1.38 14.03 -26.15
CA GLN A 48 -0.99 14.67 -24.88
C GLN A 48 -1.76 14.11 -23.67
N ALA A 49 -3.06 13.83 -23.85
CA ALA A 49 -3.90 13.30 -22.78
C ALA A 49 -3.96 11.76 -22.79
N MET A 50 -3.99 11.17 -23.98
CA MET A 50 -4.11 9.72 -24.19
C MET A 50 -3.06 9.23 -25.20
N PRO A 51 -1.78 9.10 -24.83
CA PRO A 51 -0.77 8.55 -25.73
C PRO A 51 -1.09 7.09 -26.08
N ASN A 52 -0.65 6.62 -27.25
CA ASN A 52 -0.81 5.23 -27.66
C ASN A 52 -0.05 4.31 -26.71
N ILE A 53 -0.57 3.13 -26.47
CA ILE A 53 0.08 2.14 -25.58
C ILE A 53 1.51 1.84 -26.04
N TRP A 54 1.72 1.73 -27.35
CA TRP A 54 3.07 1.54 -27.90
C TRP A 54 4.04 2.67 -27.53
N SER A 55 3.57 3.93 -27.57
CA SER A 55 4.41 5.08 -27.17
C SER A 55 4.72 5.08 -25.67
N MET A 56 3.82 4.56 -24.82
CA MET A 56 4.09 4.38 -23.40
C MET A 56 5.22 3.38 -23.17
N PHE A 57 5.24 2.24 -23.90
CA PHE A 57 6.30 1.26 -23.80
C PHE A 57 7.64 1.75 -24.38
N SER A 58 7.62 2.44 -25.54
CA SER A 58 8.82 3.01 -26.12
C SER A 58 9.44 4.10 -25.25
N ALA A 59 8.62 4.78 -24.43
CA ALA A 59 9.10 5.82 -23.53
C ALA A 59 10.03 5.29 -22.41
N PHE A 60 10.05 3.99 -22.12
CA PHE A 60 10.99 3.40 -21.15
C PHE A 60 12.46 3.58 -21.57
N THR A 61 12.74 3.61 -22.88
CA THR A 61 14.09 3.72 -23.42
C THR A 61 14.50 5.16 -23.72
N LEU A 62 13.57 6.12 -23.61
CA LEU A 62 13.88 7.53 -23.81
C LEU A 62 14.86 8.04 -22.73
N PRO A 63 15.69 9.03 -23.03
CA PRO A 63 16.48 9.71 -22.01
C PRO A 63 15.59 10.44 -21.03
N GLU A 64 15.95 10.41 -19.73
CA GLU A 64 15.22 11.09 -18.65
C GLU A 64 15.08 12.58 -18.92
N VAL A 65 16.21 13.22 -19.25
CA VAL A 65 16.29 14.61 -19.70
C VAL A 65 17.05 14.64 -21.04
N ARG A 66 16.77 15.62 -21.88
CA ARG A 66 17.49 15.78 -23.15
C ARG A 66 18.99 15.86 -22.91
N GLY A 67 19.76 14.92 -23.48
CA GLY A 67 21.21 14.85 -23.33
C GLY A 67 21.69 14.11 -22.08
N SER A 68 20.81 13.47 -21.33
CA SER A 68 21.18 12.59 -20.21
C SER A 68 21.49 11.18 -20.70
N ASP A 69 22.48 10.54 -20.08
CA ASP A 69 22.79 9.12 -20.29
C ASP A 69 21.81 8.19 -19.52
N THR A 70 21.04 8.74 -18.58
CA THR A 70 20.04 7.98 -17.81
C THR A 70 18.76 7.83 -18.62
N SER A 71 18.24 6.59 -18.69
CA SER A 71 16.93 6.31 -19.30
C SER A 71 15.79 6.57 -18.33
N VAL A 72 14.60 6.84 -18.86
CA VAL A 72 13.34 6.94 -18.07
C VAL A 72 13.15 5.70 -17.21
N PHE A 73 13.47 4.51 -17.72
CA PHE A 73 13.39 3.26 -16.95
C PHE A 73 14.29 3.29 -15.71
N GLN A 74 15.54 3.73 -15.85
CA GLN A 74 16.48 3.82 -14.72
C GLN A 74 16.02 4.86 -13.69
N ALA A 75 15.52 6.01 -14.14
CA ALA A 75 14.96 7.04 -13.27
C ALA A 75 13.75 6.53 -12.50
N VAL A 76 12.81 5.85 -13.18
CA VAL A 76 11.63 5.24 -12.55
C VAL A 76 12.02 4.15 -11.56
N LEU A 77 13.00 3.31 -11.89
CA LEU A 77 13.47 2.25 -10.98
C LEU A 77 14.12 2.84 -9.72
N ALA A 78 14.95 3.87 -9.88
CA ALA A 78 15.57 4.58 -8.76
C ALA A 78 14.50 5.24 -7.88
N ALA A 79 13.54 5.96 -8.48
CA ALA A 79 12.44 6.61 -7.76
C ALA A 79 11.52 5.59 -7.07
N ALA A 80 11.17 4.48 -7.72
CA ALA A 80 10.36 3.42 -7.12
C ALA A 80 11.08 2.75 -5.95
N SER A 81 12.40 2.52 -6.05
CA SER A 81 13.19 1.95 -4.95
C SER A 81 13.26 2.88 -3.73
N TYR A 82 13.39 4.19 -3.96
CA TYR A 82 13.32 5.19 -2.89
C TYR A 82 11.93 5.22 -2.23
N SER A 83 10.86 5.27 -3.02
CA SER A 83 9.49 5.22 -2.49
C SER A 83 9.19 3.91 -1.76
N LEU A 84 9.77 2.77 -2.21
CA LEU A 84 9.66 1.48 -1.52
C LEU A 84 10.24 1.57 -0.11
N LEU A 85 11.41 2.17 0.03
CA LEU A 85 12.05 2.34 1.34
C LEU A 85 11.18 3.16 2.29
N LEU A 86 10.60 4.28 1.80
CA LEU A 86 9.72 5.13 2.59
C LEU A 86 8.40 4.43 2.95
N ALA A 87 7.80 3.71 2.00
CA ALA A 87 6.58 2.95 2.21
C ALA A 87 6.78 1.84 3.24
N MET A 88 7.88 1.10 3.15
CA MET A 88 8.21 0.03 4.11
C MET A 88 8.52 0.60 5.50
N GLY A 89 9.24 1.73 5.58
CA GLY A 89 9.48 2.41 6.85
C GLY A 89 8.18 2.89 7.51
N GLY A 90 7.32 3.56 6.74
CA GLY A 90 6.00 3.98 7.19
C GLY A 90 5.10 2.80 7.56
N PHE A 91 5.08 1.75 6.75
CA PHE A 91 4.36 0.51 7.04
C PHE A 91 4.78 -0.10 8.38
N PHE A 92 6.09 -0.25 8.61
CA PHE A 92 6.59 -0.82 9.86
C PHE A 92 6.17 0.01 11.08
N ILE A 93 6.29 1.34 11.01
CA ILE A 93 5.82 2.24 12.06
C ILE A 93 4.31 2.07 12.28
N GLY A 94 3.53 2.06 11.21
CA GLY A 94 2.07 1.86 11.25
C GLY A 94 1.68 0.52 11.87
N VAL A 95 2.43 -0.55 11.55
CA VAL A 95 2.23 -1.89 12.14
C VAL A 95 2.49 -1.87 13.64
N VAL A 96 3.58 -1.28 14.09
CA VAL A 96 3.90 -1.19 15.53
C VAL A 96 2.84 -0.39 16.28
N VAL A 97 2.50 0.80 15.79
CA VAL A 97 1.47 1.66 16.39
C VAL A 97 0.10 0.98 16.40
N GLY A 98 -0.29 0.38 15.27
CA GLY A 98 -1.57 -0.31 15.12
C GLY A 98 -1.71 -1.52 16.05
N LEU A 99 -0.64 -2.32 16.20
CA LEU A 99 -0.62 -3.45 17.14
C LEU A 99 -0.69 -2.98 18.60
N ILE A 100 0.06 -1.96 18.98
CA ILE A 100 0.02 -1.40 20.33
C ILE A 100 -1.39 -0.91 20.65
N LEU A 101 -2.01 -0.14 19.74
CA LEU A 101 -3.38 0.34 19.91
C LEU A 101 -4.38 -0.82 20.06
N ALA A 102 -4.27 -1.85 19.22
CA ALA A 102 -5.14 -3.03 19.29
C ALA A 102 -5.01 -3.77 20.63
N ILE A 103 -3.79 -3.95 21.13
CA ILE A 103 -3.51 -4.60 22.42
C ILE A 103 -4.10 -3.76 23.57
N VAL A 104 -3.92 -2.44 23.56
CA VAL A 104 -4.45 -1.53 24.57
C VAL A 104 -5.98 -1.55 24.57
N MET A 105 -6.60 -1.42 23.40
CA MET A 105 -8.07 -1.50 23.25
C MET A 105 -8.61 -2.85 23.68
N GLN A 106 -7.95 -3.96 23.32
CA GLN A 106 -8.37 -5.30 23.73
C GLN A 106 -8.27 -5.50 25.24
N ARG A 107 -7.29 -4.90 25.89
CA ARG A 107 -7.06 -5.07 27.34
C ARG A 107 -8.00 -4.26 28.19
N PHE A 108 -8.39 -3.06 27.76
CA PHE A 108 -9.16 -2.08 28.51
C PHE A 108 -10.37 -1.61 27.70
N LEU A 109 -11.56 -2.02 28.11
CA LEU A 109 -12.81 -1.64 27.44
C LEU A 109 -13.02 -0.11 27.37
N PHE A 110 -12.50 0.64 28.35
CA PHE A 110 -12.52 2.09 28.33
C PHE A 110 -11.77 2.65 27.11
N PHE A 111 -10.58 2.15 26.85
CA PHE A 111 -9.79 2.57 25.67
C PHE A 111 -10.43 2.09 24.35
N GLU A 112 -11.03 0.90 24.34
CA GLU A 112 -11.73 0.44 23.13
C GLU A 112 -12.88 1.38 22.79
N ARG A 113 -13.76 1.67 23.72
CA ARG A 113 -14.92 2.57 23.51
C ARG A 113 -14.50 4.01 23.24
N GLY A 114 -13.41 4.49 23.84
CA GLY A 114 -12.91 5.83 23.67
C GLY A 114 -12.12 6.03 22.39
N LEU A 115 -11.15 5.14 22.08
CA LEU A 115 -10.23 5.32 20.95
C LEU A 115 -10.79 4.83 19.62
N LEU A 116 -11.62 3.80 19.60
CA LEU A 116 -12.14 3.20 18.36
C LEU A 116 -12.85 4.22 17.46
N PRO A 117 -13.73 5.10 17.97
CA PRO A 117 -14.34 6.15 17.14
C PRO A 117 -13.32 7.09 16.51
N PHE A 118 -12.26 7.47 17.25
CA PHE A 118 -11.20 8.33 16.74
C PHE A 118 -10.35 7.63 15.70
N VAL A 119 -10.03 6.35 15.89
CA VAL A 119 -9.31 5.53 14.91
C VAL A 119 -10.11 5.45 13.59
N ILE A 120 -11.44 5.29 13.67
CA ILE A 120 -12.31 5.28 12.49
C ILE A 120 -12.37 6.68 11.86
N ALA A 121 -12.58 7.72 12.66
CA ALA A 121 -12.67 9.11 12.18
C ALA A 121 -11.35 9.60 11.54
N SER A 122 -10.20 9.07 11.96
CA SER A 122 -8.90 9.42 11.38
C SER A 122 -8.85 9.20 9.87
N GLN A 123 -9.60 8.23 9.33
CA GLN A 123 -9.64 7.93 7.90
C GLN A 123 -10.44 8.95 7.07
N THR A 124 -11.23 9.80 7.71
CA THR A 124 -12.00 10.84 7.00
C THR A 124 -11.18 12.09 6.70
N VAL A 125 -10.00 12.20 7.29
CA VAL A 125 -9.14 13.38 7.11
C VAL A 125 -8.50 13.37 5.72
N PRO A 126 -8.65 14.46 4.92
CA PRO A 126 -8.06 14.54 3.59
C PRO A 126 -6.54 14.52 3.65
N LEU A 127 -5.93 13.43 3.18
CA LEU A 127 -4.49 13.23 3.26
C LEU A 127 -3.68 14.32 2.55
N ILE A 128 -4.17 14.78 1.39
CA ILE A 128 -3.52 15.83 0.60
C ILE A 128 -3.40 17.14 1.41
N ALA A 129 -4.39 17.45 2.26
CA ALA A 129 -4.35 18.61 3.12
C ALA A 129 -3.42 18.44 4.33
N LEU A 130 -3.31 17.21 4.86
CA LEU A 130 -2.43 16.91 5.99
C LEU A 130 -0.94 16.98 5.64
N ALA A 131 -0.55 16.59 4.43
CA ALA A 131 0.84 16.44 4.07
C ALA A 131 1.67 17.74 4.23
N PRO A 132 1.24 18.91 3.72
CA PRO A 132 1.95 20.17 3.94
C PRO A 132 2.00 20.58 5.42
N LEU A 133 0.94 20.30 6.20
CA LEU A 133 0.90 20.60 7.63
C LEU A 133 1.93 19.79 8.41
N ILE A 134 2.04 18.49 8.11
CA ILE A 134 3.01 17.59 8.76
C ILE A 134 4.44 18.03 8.43
N VAL A 135 4.70 18.44 7.18
CA VAL A 135 6.02 19.00 6.81
C VAL A 135 6.29 20.33 7.54
N GLY A 136 5.29 21.25 7.57
CA GLY A 136 5.44 22.54 8.21
C GLY A 136 5.70 22.45 9.70
N ILE A 137 4.98 21.57 10.40
CA ILE A 137 5.19 21.30 11.83
C ILE A 137 6.51 20.55 12.03
N GLY A 138 6.77 19.53 11.20
CA GLY A 138 7.96 18.71 11.30
C GLY A 138 9.25 19.53 11.20
N ASN A 139 9.32 20.45 10.25
CA ASN A 139 10.51 21.30 10.06
C ASN A 139 10.84 22.20 11.29
N GLN A 140 9.92 22.35 12.24
CA GLN A 140 10.14 23.05 13.50
C GLN A 140 10.63 22.13 14.62
N ILE A 141 10.64 20.82 14.37
CA ILE A 141 11.01 19.81 15.36
C ILE A 141 12.48 19.42 15.18
N SER A 142 13.27 19.59 16.23
CA SER A 142 14.65 19.09 16.31
C SER A 142 14.85 18.33 17.62
N PHE A 143 15.35 17.09 17.51
CA PHE A 143 15.71 16.28 18.67
C PHE A 143 17.24 16.19 18.75
N GLY A 144 17.88 17.18 19.37
CA GLY A 144 19.33 17.26 19.43
C GLY A 144 19.97 17.34 18.03
N PRO A 145 20.84 16.37 17.64
CA PRO A 145 21.47 16.38 16.33
C PRO A 145 20.52 15.91 15.20
N ILE A 146 19.35 15.35 15.52
CA ILE A 146 18.40 14.83 14.53
C ILE A 146 17.40 15.94 14.20
N GLN A 147 17.47 16.43 12.96
CA GLN A 147 16.47 17.35 12.41
C GLN A 147 15.40 16.55 11.67
N TRP A 148 14.13 16.93 11.88
CA TRP A 148 13.04 16.33 11.11
C TRP A 148 13.17 16.71 9.64
N SER A 149 13.15 15.75 8.77
CA SER A 149 13.21 15.95 7.31
C SER A 149 11.85 15.68 6.66
N THR A 150 11.66 16.21 5.45
CA THR A 150 10.48 15.90 4.64
C THR A 150 10.32 14.39 4.40
N THR A 151 11.43 13.65 4.36
CA THR A 151 11.44 12.18 4.27
C THR A 151 10.69 11.54 5.45
N TYR A 152 10.94 12.01 6.68
CA TYR A 152 10.22 11.51 7.86
C TYR A 152 8.75 11.88 7.84
N SER A 153 8.40 13.04 7.26
CA SER A 153 7.00 13.43 7.06
C SER A 153 6.27 12.47 6.11
N VAL A 154 6.93 12.05 5.02
CA VAL A 154 6.37 11.04 4.09
C VAL A 154 6.18 9.70 4.79
N MET A 155 7.19 9.23 5.54
CA MET A 155 7.07 7.99 6.33
C MET A 155 5.96 8.07 7.37
N PHE A 156 5.78 9.21 8.04
CA PHE A 156 4.72 9.43 9.01
C PHE A 156 3.33 9.35 8.35
N ILE A 157 3.15 9.95 7.17
CA ILE A 157 1.90 9.90 6.42
C ILE A 157 1.59 8.46 5.96
N ALA A 158 2.61 7.72 5.49
CA ALA A 158 2.47 6.31 5.15
C ALA A 158 2.07 5.47 6.37
N ALA A 159 2.69 5.72 7.53
CA ALA A 159 2.35 5.09 8.79
C ALA A 159 0.92 5.41 9.24
N TYR A 160 0.50 6.67 9.08
CA TYR A 160 -0.85 7.13 9.38
C TYR A 160 -1.92 6.41 8.56
N LEU A 161 -1.68 6.09 7.30
CA LEU A 161 -2.63 5.29 6.52
C LEU A 161 -2.56 3.80 6.87
N ALA A 162 -1.39 3.29 7.23
CA ALA A 162 -1.18 1.88 7.52
C ALA A 162 -1.72 1.45 8.89
N PHE A 163 -1.67 2.33 9.92
CA PHE A 163 -2.02 1.93 11.29
C PHE A 163 -3.49 1.56 11.45
N PHE A 164 -4.39 2.21 10.72
CA PHE A 164 -5.83 2.01 10.87
C PHE A 164 -6.29 0.59 10.52
N PRO A 165 -6.06 0.09 9.27
CA PRO A 165 -6.50 -1.26 8.90
C PRO A 165 -5.92 -2.30 9.85
N LEU A 166 -4.67 -2.09 10.28
CA LEU A 166 -4.00 -3.00 11.19
C LEU A 166 -4.61 -2.95 12.59
N SER A 167 -4.88 -1.76 13.14
CA SER A 167 -5.50 -1.62 14.47
C SER A 167 -6.83 -2.35 14.54
N ILE A 168 -7.69 -2.17 13.53
CA ILE A 168 -9.01 -2.81 13.48
C ILE A 168 -8.89 -4.32 13.28
N GLY A 169 -8.05 -4.75 12.33
CA GLY A 169 -7.87 -6.18 12.06
C GLY A 169 -7.24 -6.92 13.24
N ALA A 170 -6.22 -6.31 13.88
CA ALA A 170 -5.59 -6.86 15.07
C ALA A 170 -6.55 -6.91 16.25
N LEU A 171 -7.34 -5.84 16.49
CA LEU A 171 -8.34 -5.82 17.58
C LEU A 171 -9.36 -6.95 17.41
N ARG A 172 -9.94 -7.09 16.21
CA ARG A 172 -10.88 -8.18 15.89
C ARG A 172 -10.24 -9.55 16.09
N GLY A 173 -9.00 -9.70 15.65
CA GLY A 173 -8.25 -10.95 15.81
C GLY A 173 -7.96 -11.29 17.27
N LEU A 174 -7.55 -10.32 18.08
CA LEU A 174 -7.31 -10.52 19.51
C LEU A 174 -8.59 -10.80 20.31
N GLN A 175 -9.75 -10.42 19.78
CA GLN A 175 -11.08 -10.70 20.37
C GLN A 175 -11.71 -11.99 19.82
N ALA A 176 -11.12 -12.63 18.81
CA ALA A 176 -11.66 -13.82 18.14
C ALA A 176 -11.72 -15.13 18.96
N PRO A 177 -10.87 -15.36 20.01
CA PRO A 177 -10.97 -16.59 20.81
C PRO A 177 -12.35 -16.76 21.44
N ASP A 178 -12.86 -18.00 21.39
CA ASP A 178 -14.14 -18.32 21.94
C ASP A 178 -14.16 -18.20 23.49
N PRO A 179 -15.32 -17.86 24.10
CA PRO A 179 -15.45 -17.68 25.54
C PRO A 179 -15.01 -18.90 26.34
N THR A 180 -15.30 -20.11 25.86
CA THR A 180 -14.95 -21.37 26.55
C THR A 180 -13.45 -21.53 26.69
N SER A 181 -12.68 -21.22 25.62
CA SER A 181 -11.22 -21.24 25.66
C SER A 181 -10.65 -20.22 26.64
N LEU A 182 -11.26 -19.04 26.74
CA LEU A 182 -10.87 -18.00 27.69
C LEU A 182 -11.17 -18.41 29.14
N GLU A 183 -12.34 -19.01 29.41
CA GLU A 183 -12.73 -19.53 30.71
C GLU A 183 -11.81 -20.66 31.14
N LEU A 184 -11.49 -21.58 30.24
CA LEU A 184 -10.53 -22.65 30.49
C LEU A 184 -9.17 -22.11 30.93
N MET A 185 -8.62 -21.13 30.21
CA MET A 185 -7.34 -20.50 30.59
C MET A 185 -7.44 -19.84 31.98
N ARG A 186 -8.58 -19.23 32.32
CA ARG A 186 -8.80 -18.63 33.64
C ARG A 186 -8.93 -19.67 34.75
N SER A 187 -9.57 -20.80 34.50
CA SER A 187 -9.68 -21.89 35.47
C SER A 187 -8.32 -22.50 35.85
N TYR A 188 -7.33 -22.43 34.91
CA TYR A 188 -5.92 -22.75 35.19
C TYR A 188 -5.13 -21.57 35.77
N ALA A 189 -5.79 -20.54 36.27
CA ALA A 189 -5.17 -19.34 36.85
C ALA A 189 -4.16 -18.65 35.90
N ALA A 190 -4.38 -18.74 34.58
CA ALA A 190 -3.51 -18.10 33.60
C ALA A 190 -3.60 -16.57 33.71
N THR A 191 -2.42 -15.92 33.74
CA THR A 191 -2.34 -14.45 33.74
C THR A 191 -2.84 -13.86 32.43
N ASN A 192 -3.31 -12.60 32.44
CA ASN A 192 -3.73 -11.90 31.22
C ASN A 192 -2.64 -11.88 30.14
N ASN A 193 -1.37 -11.78 30.52
CA ASN A 193 -0.26 -11.84 29.55
C ASN A 193 -0.13 -13.26 28.96
N SER A 194 -0.30 -14.30 29.75
CA SER A 194 -0.30 -15.68 29.26
C SER A 194 -1.44 -15.91 28.27
N ILE A 195 -2.65 -15.41 28.57
CA ILE A 195 -3.83 -15.47 27.69
C ILE A 195 -3.55 -14.69 26.39
N LEU A 196 -2.94 -13.48 26.48
CA LEU A 196 -2.62 -12.68 25.31
C LEU A 196 -1.67 -13.43 24.35
N TRP A 197 -0.54 -13.92 24.86
CA TRP A 197 0.49 -14.50 24.00
C TRP A 197 0.24 -15.94 23.60
N LYS A 198 -0.41 -16.74 24.46
CA LYS A 198 -0.63 -18.18 24.18
C LYS A 198 -1.96 -18.49 23.49
N LEU A 199 -2.98 -17.62 23.63
CA LEU A 199 -4.29 -17.85 23.05
C LEU A 199 -4.69 -16.76 22.05
N ARG A 200 -4.72 -15.49 22.47
CA ARG A 200 -5.25 -14.39 21.63
C ARG A 200 -4.38 -14.09 20.44
N PHE A 201 -3.06 -13.99 20.62
CA PHE A 201 -2.16 -13.66 19.54
C PHE A 201 -2.10 -14.75 18.45
N PRO A 202 -1.95 -16.05 18.75
CA PRO A 202 -2.05 -17.10 17.75
C PRO A 202 -3.42 -17.15 17.06
N ALA A 203 -4.53 -16.95 17.80
CA ALA A 203 -5.87 -16.93 17.23
C ALA A 203 -6.10 -15.69 16.33
N SER A 204 -5.32 -14.62 16.50
CA SER A 204 -5.45 -13.39 15.71
C SER A 204 -4.81 -13.49 14.31
N ILE A 205 -3.92 -14.45 14.06
CA ILE A 205 -3.16 -14.55 12.79
C ILE A 205 -4.06 -14.53 11.56
N PRO A 206 -5.20 -15.26 11.49
CA PRO A 206 -6.09 -15.23 10.32
C PRO A 206 -6.70 -13.86 10.04
N TYR A 207 -6.78 -12.99 11.04
CA TYR A 207 -7.28 -11.61 10.93
C TYR A 207 -6.14 -10.61 10.66
N LEU A 208 -4.97 -10.86 11.24
CA LEU A 208 -3.77 -10.02 11.06
C LEU A 208 -3.26 -10.05 9.63
N VAL A 209 -3.24 -11.21 9.00
CA VAL A 209 -2.69 -11.34 7.64
C VAL A 209 -3.45 -10.50 6.60
N PRO A 210 -4.80 -10.56 6.51
CA PRO A 210 -5.55 -9.63 5.65
C PRO A 210 -5.34 -8.16 6.02
N ALA A 211 -5.29 -7.84 7.32
CA ALA A 211 -5.04 -6.49 7.78
C ALA A 211 -3.66 -5.97 7.36
N LEU A 212 -2.61 -6.80 7.45
CA LEU A 212 -1.27 -6.47 6.97
C LEU A 212 -1.25 -6.18 5.46
N LYS A 213 -1.98 -6.95 4.65
CA LYS A 213 -2.09 -6.71 3.20
C LYS A 213 -2.71 -5.35 2.89
N VAL A 214 -3.82 -5.02 3.56
CA VAL A 214 -4.50 -3.73 3.38
C VAL A 214 -3.61 -2.59 3.89
N SER A 215 -2.96 -2.75 5.05
CA SER A 215 -2.07 -1.75 5.62
C SER A 215 -0.85 -1.48 4.73
N ALA A 216 -0.28 -2.51 4.11
CA ALA A 216 0.85 -2.36 3.20
C ALA A 216 0.45 -1.61 1.92
N ALA A 217 -0.71 -1.92 1.35
CA ALA A 217 -1.25 -1.16 0.21
C ALA A 217 -1.52 0.29 0.60
N ALA A 218 -2.10 0.53 1.79
CA ALA A 218 -2.35 1.87 2.32
C ALA A 218 -1.04 2.67 2.52
N ALA A 219 0.03 2.02 3.00
CA ALA A 219 1.34 2.65 3.13
C ALA A 219 1.91 3.11 1.78
N VAL A 220 1.80 2.28 0.74
CA VAL A 220 2.25 2.65 -0.62
C VAL A 220 1.46 3.84 -1.14
N VAL A 221 0.13 3.81 -1.03
CA VAL A 221 -0.73 4.94 -1.44
C VAL A 221 -0.36 6.19 -0.67
N GLY A 222 -0.20 6.08 0.66
CA GLY A 222 0.21 7.18 1.53
C GLY A 222 1.55 7.79 1.14
N THR A 223 2.53 6.95 0.81
CA THR A 223 3.85 7.39 0.34
C THR A 223 3.74 8.18 -0.96
N VAL A 224 3.10 7.63 -1.98
CA VAL A 224 2.97 8.28 -3.29
C VAL A 224 2.22 9.61 -3.17
N VAL A 225 1.09 9.65 -2.44
CA VAL A 225 0.31 10.87 -2.23
C VAL A 225 1.11 11.91 -1.43
N ALA A 226 1.86 11.47 -0.41
CA ALA A 226 2.72 12.34 0.37
C ALA A 226 3.86 12.94 -0.48
N GLU A 227 4.51 12.15 -1.31
CA GLU A 227 5.56 12.61 -2.25
C GLU A 227 5.03 13.66 -3.22
N ILE A 228 3.82 13.45 -3.76
CA ILE A 228 3.12 14.40 -4.61
C ILE A 228 2.88 15.72 -3.86
N SER A 229 2.38 15.65 -2.63
CA SER A 229 1.92 16.82 -1.87
C SER A 229 3.06 17.59 -1.20
N THR A 230 4.13 16.89 -0.78
CA THR A 230 5.26 17.50 -0.06
C THR A 230 6.40 17.96 -0.97
N GLY A 231 6.41 17.44 -2.22
CA GLY A 231 7.45 17.74 -3.18
C GLY A 231 8.82 17.16 -2.83
N VAL A 232 8.88 16.12 -1.97
CA VAL A 232 10.12 15.41 -1.64
C VAL A 232 10.78 14.88 -2.92
N ARG A 233 12.08 15.11 -3.06
CA ARG A 233 12.83 14.68 -4.25
C ARG A 233 13.17 13.20 -4.19
N GLY A 234 13.22 12.55 -5.35
CA GLY A 234 13.68 11.18 -5.51
C GLY A 234 12.57 10.11 -5.47
N GLY A 235 11.33 10.47 -5.09
CA GLY A 235 10.23 9.52 -5.05
C GLY A 235 9.45 9.43 -6.36
N ILE A 236 8.74 8.30 -6.54
CA ILE A 236 7.93 8.03 -7.75
C ILE A 236 6.79 9.03 -7.91
N GLY A 237 6.13 9.44 -6.80
CA GLY A 237 5.08 10.44 -6.83
C GLY A 237 5.58 11.81 -7.29
N ARG A 238 6.80 12.19 -6.89
CA ARG A 238 7.44 13.42 -7.36
C ARG A 238 7.79 13.32 -8.85
N LEU A 239 8.34 12.20 -9.30
CA LEU A 239 8.69 11.96 -10.69
C LEU A 239 7.46 12.03 -11.60
N MET A 240 6.30 11.53 -11.14
CA MET A 240 5.03 11.65 -11.86
C MET A 240 4.65 13.12 -12.12
N ILE A 241 4.82 14.01 -11.12
CA ILE A 241 4.55 15.44 -11.31
C ILE A 241 5.56 16.08 -12.25
N GLU A 242 6.83 15.73 -12.15
CA GLU A 242 7.88 16.28 -13.02
C GLU A 242 7.60 15.92 -14.48
N TYR A 243 7.30 14.65 -14.77
CA TYR A 243 6.91 14.22 -16.11
C TYR A 243 5.56 14.81 -16.56
N ALA A 244 4.61 15.03 -15.65
CA ALA A 244 3.35 15.68 -15.99
C ALA A 244 3.53 17.14 -16.44
N ARG A 245 4.58 17.81 -16.04
CA ARG A 245 4.92 19.16 -16.53
C ARG A 245 5.53 19.14 -17.92
N GLU A 246 6.07 18.02 -18.35
CA GLU A 246 6.68 17.82 -19.66
C GLU A 246 5.73 17.23 -20.71
N THR A 247 4.43 17.09 -20.38
CA THR A 247 3.42 16.44 -21.25
C THR A 247 3.30 17.04 -22.64
N THR A 248 3.64 18.33 -22.81
CA THR A 248 3.61 18.98 -24.12
C THR A 248 4.63 18.37 -25.11
N SER A 249 5.78 17.89 -24.62
CA SER A 249 6.83 17.34 -25.46
C SER A 249 6.92 15.82 -25.43
N GLN A 250 6.64 15.19 -24.29
CA GLN A 250 6.79 13.75 -24.07
C GLN A 250 5.69 13.19 -23.14
N PRO A 251 4.43 13.19 -23.57
CA PRO A 251 3.29 12.81 -22.71
C PRO A 251 3.37 11.37 -22.19
N ALA A 252 4.00 10.47 -22.94
CA ALA A 252 4.10 9.07 -22.59
C ALA A 252 4.97 8.80 -21.32
N LYS A 253 5.90 9.70 -20.95
CA LYS A 253 6.76 9.53 -19.76
C LYS A 253 5.97 9.45 -18.45
N VAL A 254 4.88 10.21 -18.32
CA VAL A 254 4.02 10.17 -17.12
C VAL A 254 3.51 8.76 -16.88
N TYR A 255 3.10 8.07 -17.95
CA TYR A 255 2.57 6.70 -17.86
C TYR A 255 3.63 5.69 -17.45
N VAL A 256 4.90 5.90 -17.85
CA VAL A 256 6.01 5.07 -17.36
C VAL A 256 6.17 5.21 -15.85
N ALA A 257 6.08 6.43 -15.31
CA ALA A 257 6.10 6.65 -13.86
C ALA A 257 4.88 6.02 -13.15
N VAL A 258 3.69 6.08 -13.76
CA VAL A 258 2.48 5.39 -13.27
C VAL A 258 2.71 3.87 -13.23
N PHE A 259 3.27 3.29 -14.28
CA PHE A 259 3.62 1.85 -14.30
C PHE A 259 4.65 1.51 -13.21
N GLY A 260 5.60 2.41 -12.94
CA GLY A 260 6.53 2.29 -11.82
C GLY A 260 5.82 2.25 -10.46
N ALA A 261 4.83 3.12 -10.25
CA ALA A 261 4.02 3.12 -9.03
C ALA A 261 3.16 1.85 -8.89
N ILE A 262 2.61 1.34 -9.99
CA ILE A 262 1.88 0.07 -10.01
C ILE A 262 2.83 -1.08 -9.66
N ALA A 263 4.00 -1.13 -10.28
CA ALA A 263 5.02 -2.13 -9.99
C ALA A 263 5.46 -2.11 -8.53
N LEU A 264 5.66 -0.92 -7.95
CA LEU A 264 5.93 -0.73 -6.53
C LEU A 264 4.84 -1.38 -5.66
N GLY A 265 3.57 -1.11 -5.94
CA GLY A 265 2.44 -1.72 -5.24
C GLY A 265 2.43 -3.25 -5.33
N LEU A 266 2.71 -3.79 -6.53
CA LEU A 266 2.80 -5.23 -6.75
C LEU A 266 3.97 -5.89 -5.99
N VAL A 267 5.13 -5.23 -5.94
CA VAL A 267 6.29 -5.69 -5.17
C VAL A 267 5.95 -5.77 -3.69
N VAL A 268 5.33 -4.74 -3.13
CA VAL A 268 4.92 -4.73 -1.73
C VAL A 268 3.87 -5.82 -1.46
N ALA A 269 2.88 -5.98 -2.35
CA ALA A 269 1.89 -7.04 -2.25
C ALA A 269 2.54 -8.44 -2.28
N ALA A 270 3.55 -8.65 -3.14
CA ALA A 270 4.31 -9.91 -3.22
C ALA A 270 5.11 -10.17 -1.93
N ILE A 271 5.76 -9.15 -1.36
CA ILE A 271 6.48 -9.27 -0.08
C ILE A 271 5.52 -9.72 1.02
N ILE A 272 4.35 -9.07 1.13
CA ILE A 272 3.37 -9.43 2.17
C ILE A 272 2.75 -10.82 1.90
N ALA A 273 2.55 -11.19 0.64
CA ALA A 273 2.09 -12.53 0.31
C ALA A 273 3.12 -13.61 0.69
N ALA A 274 4.42 -13.34 0.55
CA ALA A 274 5.47 -14.24 1.01
C ALA A 274 5.46 -14.37 2.55
N ILE A 275 5.29 -13.27 3.27
CA ILE A 275 5.14 -13.26 4.73
C ILE A 275 3.90 -14.06 5.16
N ASP A 276 2.76 -13.90 4.44
CA ASP A 276 1.53 -14.67 4.68
C ASP A 276 1.80 -16.17 4.62
N VAL A 277 2.44 -16.64 3.55
CA VAL A 277 2.80 -18.06 3.39
C VAL A 277 3.66 -18.56 4.55
N LEU A 278 4.62 -17.76 5.02
CA LEU A 278 5.48 -18.12 6.16
C LEU A 278 4.69 -18.19 7.47
N LEU A 279 3.82 -17.22 7.74
CA LEU A 279 3.03 -17.15 8.97
C LEU A 279 1.94 -18.24 9.04
N THR A 280 1.34 -18.58 7.90
CA THR A 280 0.22 -19.52 7.84
C THR A 280 0.64 -20.97 7.64
N ARG A 281 1.91 -21.23 7.29
CA ARG A 281 2.45 -22.55 7.00
C ARG A 281 2.19 -23.59 8.11
N ASN A 282 2.26 -23.15 9.37
CA ASN A 282 2.16 -24.02 10.56
C ASN A 282 0.78 -23.97 11.22
N LEU A 283 -0.18 -23.21 10.67
CA LEU A 283 -1.53 -23.20 11.21
C LEU A 283 -2.31 -24.45 10.76
N PRO A 284 -3.02 -25.13 11.66
CA PRO A 284 -3.90 -26.21 11.29
C PRO A 284 -4.96 -25.66 10.31
N LYS A 285 -5.06 -26.29 9.14
CA LYS A 285 -6.11 -25.96 8.17
C LYS A 285 -7.45 -26.32 8.81
N LYS A 286 -8.09 -25.37 9.50
CA LYS A 286 -9.49 -25.53 9.86
C LYS A 286 -10.28 -25.63 8.56
N GLY A 287 -10.89 -26.81 8.35
CA GLY A 287 -11.75 -27.04 7.21
C GLY A 287 -12.81 -25.93 7.17
N LEU A 288 -12.85 -25.24 6.03
CA LEU A 288 -14.02 -24.48 5.64
C LEU A 288 -15.11 -25.50 5.37
N ALA A 289 -15.93 -25.78 6.41
CA ALA A 289 -17.22 -26.41 6.27
C ALA A 289 -18.28 -25.32 6.25
#